data_d81b8058216544755da138c6a6ee96ef
#
_entry.id   d81b8058216544755da138c6a6ee96ef
#
_cell.length_a   1.000
_cell.length_b   1.000
_cell.length_c   1.000
_cell.angle_alpha   90.00
_cell.angle_beta   90.00
_cell.angle_gamma   90.00
#
_symmetry.space_group_name_H-M   'P 1'
#
loop_
_entity.id
_entity.type
_entity.pdbx_description
1 polymer ?
#
loop_
_entity_poly.entity_id
_entity_poly.type
_entity_poly.pdbx_seq_one_letter_code
_entity_poly.pdbx_strand_id
1 'polypeptide(L)'
;MHHDAGPLRIEELDAVRGFALCGMLVVNIWRITDIAATDESGVVLPIRHTLSVVFEGRFFPIFSFLFGIGFALLLDSAEERSERPRLVLIRRLLALGVIGLVHQQFQPGEALLPYALAGLAILLPAAALPNWAVLLAGLVGTFGVALALGGGLALAPGLFLLGLATARAGIVDTLDERGWQIAAVFALALPAAIVAGRWEYRTPYLELWSTPAVAVAGLLGALAYVTGLLLLLRIEPGQVLAEVLRPLGRLALTNYVGATALILLAAPRLGLSGSGSYAAVLGLAVGIIAVQAVCSAVWLRLFEYGPLEWVWRCVTWWTVVPIRRTRVPSRPY
;
A
#
# COMPACT_ATOMS: atom_id res chain seq x y z
N MET A 1 -11.97 14.81 28.38
CA MET A 1 -10.67 15.29 27.83
C MET A 1 -10.46 14.53 26.53
N HIS A 2 -10.92 15.10 25.41
CA HIS A 2 -10.59 14.56 24.09
C HIS A 2 -9.18 15.03 23.75
N HIS A 3 -8.23 14.09 23.75
CA HIS A 3 -6.93 14.32 23.18
C HIS A 3 -7.08 14.45 21.65
N ASP A 4 -6.75 15.62 21.13
CA ASP A 4 -6.54 15.85 19.70
C ASP A 4 -5.29 15.07 19.22
N ALA A 5 -5.41 13.76 19.13
CA ALA A 5 -4.39 12.89 18.51
C ALA A 5 -4.51 12.84 16.96
N GLY A 6 -5.32 13.74 16.38
CA GLY A 6 -5.73 13.66 14.98
C GLY A 6 -4.66 13.90 13.91
N PRO A 7 -3.73 14.87 13.99
CA PRO A 7 -2.83 15.19 12.88
C PRO A 7 -1.67 14.20 12.69
N LEU A 8 -1.00 13.79 13.78
CA LEU A 8 0.22 12.95 13.72
C LEU A 8 -0.05 11.52 13.23
N ARG A 9 -1.17 10.94 13.67
CA ARG A 9 -1.60 9.60 13.28
C ARG A 9 -1.79 9.46 11.76
N ILE A 10 -2.40 10.44 11.11
CA ILE A 10 -2.65 10.45 9.66
C ILE A 10 -1.33 10.54 8.91
N GLU A 11 -0.38 11.32 9.43
CA GLU A 11 0.91 11.54 8.78
C GLU A 11 1.80 10.29 8.73
N GLU A 12 1.85 9.48 9.78
CA GLU A 12 2.59 8.23 9.79
C GLU A 12 1.99 7.20 8.80
N LEU A 13 0.67 7.07 8.78
CA LEU A 13 0.00 6.20 7.80
C LEU A 13 0.23 6.66 6.36
N ASP A 14 0.24 7.97 6.12
CA ASP A 14 0.53 8.51 4.80
C ASP A 14 1.99 8.26 4.40
N ALA A 15 2.96 8.37 5.33
CA ALA A 15 4.34 8.02 5.05
C ALA A 15 4.51 6.52 4.71
N VAL A 16 3.86 5.62 5.48
CA VAL A 16 3.88 4.18 5.20
C VAL A 16 3.23 3.87 3.85
N ARG A 17 2.14 4.55 3.50
CA ARG A 17 1.47 4.41 2.20
C ARG A 17 2.35 4.89 1.05
N GLY A 18 3.04 6.02 1.22
CA GLY A 18 4.01 6.55 0.26
C GLY A 18 5.19 5.60 0.04
N PHE A 19 5.73 5.05 1.12
CA PHE A 19 6.79 4.05 1.06
C PHE A 19 6.36 2.79 0.30
N ALA A 20 5.16 2.30 0.59
CA ALA A 20 4.62 1.13 -0.09
C ALA A 20 4.39 1.38 -1.59
N LEU A 21 3.98 2.60 -1.99
CA LEU A 21 3.90 3.00 -3.40
C LEU A 21 5.26 2.93 -4.10
N CYS A 22 6.31 3.44 -3.47
CA CYS A 22 7.66 3.41 -4.04
C CYS A 22 8.12 1.97 -4.34
N GLY A 23 7.86 1.03 -3.41
CA GLY A 23 8.24 -0.36 -3.61
C GLY A 23 7.37 -1.09 -4.64
N MET A 24 6.05 -0.84 -4.66
CA MET A 24 5.17 -1.40 -5.68
C MET A 24 5.49 -0.92 -7.09
N LEU A 25 5.96 0.31 -7.23
CA LEU A 25 6.34 0.87 -8.54
C LEU A 25 7.39 0.03 -9.24
N VAL A 26 8.42 -0.43 -8.53
CA VAL A 26 9.46 -1.29 -9.10
C VAL A 26 8.85 -2.57 -9.68
N VAL A 27 7.96 -3.22 -8.93
CA VAL A 27 7.26 -4.44 -9.39
C VAL A 27 6.35 -4.14 -10.58
N ASN A 28 5.66 -3.01 -10.58
CA ASN A 28 4.76 -2.63 -11.66
C ASN A 28 5.51 -2.33 -12.96
N ILE A 29 6.70 -1.71 -12.88
CA ILE A 29 7.50 -1.45 -14.09
C ILE A 29 7.79 -2.76 -14.81
N TRP A 30 8.34 -3.77 -14.15
CA TRP A 30 8.69 -5.00 -14.86
C TRP A 30 7.47 -5.81 -15.35
N ARG A 31 6.32 -5.69 -14.68
CA ARG A 31 5.06 -6.33 -15.13
C ARG A 31 4.47 -5.64 -16.36
N ILE A 32 4.53 -4.30 -16.40
CA ILE A 32 4.00 -3.51 -17.54
C ILE A 32 4.93 -3.60 -18.75
N THR A 33 6.26 -3.65 -18.52
CA THR A 33 7.25 -3.63 -19.59
C THR A 33 7.61 -5.00 -20.13
N ASP A 34 7.16 -6.08 -19.46
CA ASP A 34 7.52 -7.46 -19.81
C ASP A 34 9.04 -7.63 -19.99
N ILE A 35 9.81 -7.09 -19.01
CA ILE A 35 11.26 -7.20 -19.04
C ILE A 35 11.71 -8.66 -18.90
N ALA A 36 12.75 -9.05 -19.63
CA ALA A 36 13.24 -10.42 -19.61
C ALA A 36 13.63 -10.89 -18.21
N ALA A 37 13.01 -11.96 -17.74
CA ALA A 37 13.33 -12.60 -16.48
C ALA A 37 14.47 -13.63 -16.60
N THR A 38 14.70 -14.14 -17.81
CA THR A 38 15.68 -15.17 -18.16
C THR A 38 16.62 -14.66 -19.23
N ASP A 39 17.80 -15.26 -19.32
CA ASP A 39 18.72 -15.11 -20.44
C ASP A 39 18.28 -15.94 -21.66
N GLU A 40 19.06 -15.91 -22.74
CA GLU A 40 18.80 -16.69 -23.96
C GLU A 40 18.82 -18.21 -23.75
N SER A 41 19.46 -18.68 -22.69
CA SER A 41 19.52 -20.11 -22.32
C SER A 41 18.33 -20.55 -21.43
N GLY A 42 17.42 -19.61 -21.05
CA GLY A 42 16.30 -19.85 -20.17
C GLY A 42 16.65 -19.82 -18.69
N VAL A 43 17.89 -19.43 -18.34
CA VAL A 43 18.33 -19.30 -16.94
C VAL A 43 17.85 -17.96 -16.39
N VAL A 44 17.25 -17.98 -15.20
CA VAL A 44 16.77 -16.77 -14.53
C VAL A 44 17.93 -15.83 -14.20
N LEU A 45 17.81 -14.58 -14.57
CA LEU A 45 18.82 -13.56 -14.29
C LEU A 45 18.97 -13.38 -12.76
N PRO A 46 20.20 -13.48 -12.19
CA PRO A 46 20.42 -13.35 -10.74
C PRO A 46 19.87 -12.04 -10.17
N ILE A 47 19.98 -10.95 -10.93
CA ILE A 47 19.43 -9.64 -10.55
C ILE A 47 17.89 -9.68 -10.45
N ARG A 48 17.20 -10.39 -11.35
CA ARG A 48 15.74 -10.58 -11.31
C ARG A 48 15.34 -11.30 -10.03
N HIS A 49 16.03 -12.40 -9.72
CA HIS A 49 15.76 -13.18 -8.51
C HIS A 49 16.03 -12.37 -7.24
N THR A 50 17.14 -11.64 -7.18
CA THR A 50 17.45 -10.77 -6.03
C THR A 50 16.40 -9.68 -5.84
N LEU A 51 16.01 -8.99 -6.92
CA LEU A 51 14.99 -7.94 -6.84
C LEU A 51 13.61 -8.49 -6.49
N SER A 52 13.26 -9.70 -6.93
CA SER A 52 11.99 -10.32 -6.51
C SER A 52 11.96 -10.56 -5.02
N VAL A 53 13.04 -11.10 -4.43
CA VAL A 53 13.15 -11.29 -2.97
C VAL A 53 13.08 -9.98 -2.19
N VAL A 54 13.52 -8.85 -2.75
CA VAL A 54 13.49 -7.54 -2.07
C VAL A 54 12.14 -6.85 -2.24
N PHE A 55 11.52 -6.93 -3.41
CA PHE A 55 10.34 -6.12 -3.75
C PHE A 55 9.05 -6.92 -3.89
N GLU A 56 9.07 -8.10 -4.53
CA GLU A 56 7.84 -8.85 -4.77
C GLU A 56 7.28 -9.42 -3.47
N GLY A 57 5.96 -9.32 -3.30
CA GLY A 57 5.27 -9.84 -2.14
C GLY A 57 5.43 -9.04 -0.83
N ARG A 58 6.27 -7.98 -0.78
CA ARG A 58 6.52 -7.19 0.44
C ARG A 58 5.58 -5.99 0.58
N PHE A 59 5.38 -5.28 -0.49
CA PHE A 59 4.63 -4.01 -0.46
C PHE A 59 3.13 -4.19 -0.60
N PHE A 60 2.70 -5.22 -1.30
CA PHE A 60 1.30 -5.58 -1.43
C PHE A 60 0.62 -5.88 -0.07
N PRO A 61 1.20 -6.68 0.86
CA PRO A 61 0.64 -6.87 2.19
C PRO A 61 0.49 -5.57 2.98
N ILE A 62 1.43 -4.64 2.84
CA ILE A 62 1.36 -3.32 3.49
C ILE A 62 0.13 -2.57 3.00
N PHE A 63 -0.09 -2.48 1.68
CA PHE A 63 -1.27 -1.84 1.13
C PHE A 63 -2.57 -2.50 1.55
N SER A 64 -2.61 -3.83 1.54
CA SER A 64 -3.80 -4.57 1.96
C SER A 64 -4.14 -4.27 3.42
N PHE A 65 -3.16 -4.30 4.30
CA PHE A 65 -3.35 -3.98 5.72
C PHE A 65 -3.82 -2.53 5.92
N LEU A 66 -3.17 -1.57 5.24
CA LEU A 66 -3.57 -0.15 5.27
C LEU A 66 -4.96 0.10 4.70
N PHE A 67 -5.40 -0.71 3.72
CA PHE A 67 -6.74 -0.62 3.18
C PHE A 67 -7.79 -0.98 4.24
N GLY A 68 -7.54 -2.04 5.03
CA GLY A 68 -8.38 -2.42 6.16
C GLY A 68 -8.45 -1.32 7.25
N ILE A 69 -7.31 -0.69 7.58
CA ILE A 69 -7.26 0.46 8.49
C ILE A 69 -8.08 1.62 7.91
N GLY A 70 -7.86 1.98 6.64
CA GLY A 70 -8.58 3.06 5.98
C GLY A 70 -10.10 2.83 5.88
N PHE A 71 -10.51 1.55 5.78
CA PHE A 71 -11.92 1.17 5.85
C PHE A 71 -12.52 1.43 7.23
N ALA A 72 -11.82 1.06 8.32
CA ALA A 72 -12.26 1.33 9.69
C ALA A 72 -12.43 2.84 9.93
N LEU A 73 -11.40 3.63 9.62
CA LEU A 73 -11.42 5.09 9.79
C LEU A 73 -12.56 5.77 9.01
N LEU A 74 -12.86 5.25 7.82
CA LEU A 74 -13.99 5.75 7.05
C LEU A 74 -15.32 5.33 7.65
N LEU A 75 -15.45 4.11 8.18
CA LEU A 75 -16.65 3.64 8.85
C LEU A 75 -16.97 4.53 10.05
N ASP A 76 -15.99 4.77 10.94
CA ASP A 76 -16.14 5.66 12.10
C ASP A 76 -16.60 7.07 11.66
N SER A 77 -15.93 7.65 10.65
CA SER A 77 -16.31 8.95 10.10
C SER A 77 -17.70 8.96 9.42
N ALA A 78 -18.12 7.83 8.85
CA ALA A 78 -19.44 7.72 8.23
C ALA A 78 -20.55 7.53 9.26
N GLU A 79 -20.30 6.84 10.37
CA GLU A 79 -21.22 6.71 11.49
C GLU A 79 -21.50 8.05 12.18
N GLU A 80 -20.48 8.92 12.27
CA GLU A 80 -20.62 10.27 12.83
C GLU A 80 -21.39 11.25 11.92
N ARG A 81 -21.32 11.07 10.58
CA ARG A 81 -21.75 12.09 9.60
C ARG A 81 -22.91 11.68 8.72
N SER A 82 -23.35 10.43 8.76
CA SER A 82 -24.38 9.90 7.85
C SER A 82 -25.32 8.95 8.55
N GLU A 83 -26.60 9.10 8.28
CA GLU A 83 -27.63 8.15 8.71
C GLU A 83 -27.47 6.76 8.05
N ARG A 84 -26.70 6.68 6.97
CA ARG A 84 -26.49 5.45 6.18
C ARG A 84 -25.01 5.17 5.95
N PRO A 85 -24.22 4.88 7.00
CA PRO A 85 -22.78 4.72 6.90
C PRO A 85 -22.37 3.61 5.93
N ARG A 86 -23.11 2.50 5.89
CA ARG A 86 -22.82 1.39 4.95
C ARG A 86 -22.94 1.81 3.48
N LEU A 87 -23.88 2.72 3.15
CA LEU A 87 -24.04 3.22 1.79
C LEU A 87 -22.84 4.07 1.37
N VAL A 88 -22.26 4.84 2.30
CA VAL A 88 -21.02 5.62 2.06
C VAL A 88 -19.87 4.67 1.70
N LEU A 89 -19.71 3.58 2.46
CA LEU A 89 -18.68 2.55 2.20
C LEU A 89 -18.90 1.84 0.85
N ILE A 90 -20.15 1.46 0.55
CA ILE A 90 -20.49 0.83 -0.74
C ILE A 90 -20.14 1.76 -1.91
N ARG A 91 -20.52 3.03 -1.86
CA ARG A 91 -20.18 4.01 -2.90
C ARG A 91 -18.68 4.15 -3.09
N ARG A 92 -17.94 4.20 -1.98
CA ARG A 92 -16.48 4.28 -2.02
C ARG A 92 -15.85 3.06 -2.70
N LEU A 93 -16.30 1.86 -2.36
CA LEU A 93 -15.80 0.62 -2.94
C LEU A 93 -16.19 0.47 -4.41
N LEU A 94 -17.44 0.83 -4.76
CA LEU A 94 -17.89 0.82 -6.17
C LEU A 94 -17.10 1.82 -7.01
N ALA A 95 -16.88 3.04 -6.52
CA ALA A 95 -16.07 4.03 -7.22
C ALA A 95 -14.61 3.53 -7.42
N LEU A 96 -14.02 2.89 -6.40
CA LEU A 96 -12.71 2.25 -6.52
C LEU A 96 -12.72 1.13 -7.57
N GLY A 97 -13.77 0.31 -7.58
CA GLY A 97 -13.96 -0.76 -8.56
C GLY A 97 -14.05 -0.23 -9.99
N VAL A 98 -14.75 0.88 -10.21
CA VAL A 98 -14.83 1.52 -11.54
C VAL A 98 -13.45 2.05 -11.97
N ILE A 99 -12.70 2.70 -11.07
CA ILE A 99 -11.34 3.15 -11.36
C ILE A 99 -10.46 1.93 -11.71
N GLY A 100 -10.52 0.86 -10.92
CA GLY A 100 -9.77 -0.37 -11.16
C GLY A 100 -10.16 -1.06 -12.47
N LEU A 101 -11.45 -1.08 -12.83
CA LEU A 101 -11.95 -1.65 -14.08
C LEU A 101 -11.36 -0.94 -15.31
N VAL A 102 -11.19 0.37 -15.24
CA VAL A 102 -10.51 1.15 -16.29
C VAL A 102 -8.99 0.92 -16.24
N HIS A 103 -8.40 0.95 -15.06
CA HIS A 103 -6.96 0.86 -14.87
C HIS A 103 -6.38 -0.50 -15.28
N GLN A 104 -7.12 -1.60 -15.07
CA GLN A 104 -6.69 -2.95 -15.47
C GLN A 104 -6.44 -3.11 -16.98
N GLN A 105 -7.00 -2.21 -17.82
CA GLN A 105 -6.73 -2.23 -19.27
C GLN A 105 -5.29 -1.82 -19.59
N PHE A 106 -4.61 -1.17 -18.66
CA PHE A 106 -3.28 -0.60 -18.84
C PHE A 106 -2.22 -1.27 -17.96
N GLN A 107 -2.65 -1.96 -16.89
CA GLN A 107 -1.73 -2.55 -15.91
C GLN A 107 -2.09 -4.03 -15.63
N PRO A 108 -1.28 -4.98 -16.11
CA PRO A 108 -1.40 -6.39 -15.73
C PRO A 108 -1.22 -6.59 -14.22
N GLY A 109 -2.12 -7.34 -13.59
CA GLY A 109 -2.06 -7.58 -12.12
C GLY A 109 -2.51 -6.38 -11.28
N GLU A 110 -3.40 -5.54 -11.84
CA GLU A 110 -4.05 -4.42 -11.17
C GLU A 110 -4.72 -4.85 -9.85
N ALA A 111 -4.64 -4.03 -8.81
CA ALA A 111 -5.10 -4.38 -7.46
C ALA A 111 -6.41 -3.70 -7.04
N LEU A 112 -6.79 -2.55 -7.63
CA LEU A 112 -7.93 -1.74 -7.15
C LEU A 112 -9.27 -2.45 -7.32
N LEU A 113 -9.50 -3.12 -8.47
CA LEU A 113 -10.74 -3.86 -8.70
C LEU A 113 -10.87 -5.07 -7.75
N PRO A 114 -9.86 -5.95 -7.60
CA PRO A 114 -9.89 -7.00 -6.58
C PRO A 114 -10.07 -6.46 -5.15
N TYR A 115 -9.47 -5.32 -4.81
CA TYR A 115 -9.63 -4.70 -3.49
C TYR A 115 -11.06 -4.20 -3.28
N ALA A 116 -11.67 -3.61 -4.30
CA ALA A 116 -13.06 -3.17 -4.23
C ALA A 116 -14.01 -4.35 -4.03
N LEU A 117 -13.83 -5.43 -4.79
CA LEU A 117 -14.63 -6.64 -4.69
C LEU A 117 -14.46 -7.34 -3.32
N ALA A 118 -13.22 -7.51 -2.87
CA ALA A 118 -12.93 -8.09 -1.55
C ALA A 118 -13.43 -7.16 -0.41
N GLY A 119 -13.36 -5.85 -0.57
CA GLY A 119 -13.94 -4.89 0.37
C GLY A 119 -15.45 -5.04 0.50
N LEU A 120 -16.16 -5.17 -0.61
CA LEU A 120 -17.62 -5.40 -0.63
C LEU A 120 -18.00 -6.76 -0.05
N ALA A 121 -17.28 -7.81 -0.42
CA ALA A 121 -17.63 -9.17 -0.04
C ALA A 121 -17.21 -9.54 1.39
N ILE A 122 -16.16 -8.93 1.93
CA ILE A 122 -15.51 -9.33 3.17
C ILE A 122 -15.50 -8.22 4.21
N LEU A 123 -14.97 -7.02 3.91
CA LEU A 123 -14.88 -5.94 4.90
C LEU A 123 -16.25 -5.41 5.29
N LEU A 124 -17.14 -5.23 4.33
CA LEU A 124 -18.47 -4.68 4.60
C LEU A 124 -19.31 -5.58 5.53
N PRO A 125 -19.40 -6.92 5.33
CA PRO A 125 -20.02 -7.82 6.32
C PRO A 125 -19.25 -7.87 7.65
N ALA A 126 -17.91 -7.90 7.61
CA ALA A 126 -17.07 -7.94 8.80
C ALA A 126 -17.24 -6.70 9.70
N ALA A 127 -17.70 -5.58 9.13
CA ALA A 127 -18.03 -4.39 9.90
C ALA A 127 -19.07 -4.63 11.00
N ALA A 128 -19.96 -5.62 10.85
CA ALA A 128 -20.96 -5.99 11.85
C ALA A 128 -20.45 -7.00 12.90
N LEU A 129 -19.28 -7.58 12.73
CA LEU A 129 -18.74 -8.61 13.62
C LEU A 129 -17.97 -8.00 14.79
N PRO A 130 -17.92 -8.67 15.94
CA PRO A 130 -17.09 -8.27 17.06
C PRO A 130 -15.60 -8.38 16.71
N ASN A 131 -14.77 -7.51 17.30
CA ASN A 131 -13.37 -7.36 16.90
C ASN A 131 -12.55 -8.66 17.03
N TRP A 132 -12.82 -9.49 18.03
CA TRP A 132 -12.14 -10.79 18.19
C TRP A 132 -12.42 -11.74 17.02
N ALA A 133 -13.65 -11.75 16.48
CA ALA A 133 -14.01 -12.59 15.34
C ALA A 133 -13.34 -12.08 14.04
N VAL A 134 -13.28 -10.76 13.86
CA VAL A 134 -12.57 -10.13 12.75
C VAL A 134 -11.07 -10.45 12.81
N LEU A 135 -10.46 -10.35 14.01
CA LEU A 135 -9.06 -10.70 14.21
C LEU A 135 -8.78 -12.18 13.93
N LEU A 136 -9.61 -13.08 14.46
CA LEU A 136 -9.46 -14.52 14.22
C LEU A 136 -9.60 -14.86 12.73
N ALA A 137 -10.64 -14.33 12.06
CA ALA A 137 -10.84 -14.52 10.63
C ALA A 137 -9.68 -13.94 9.80
N GLY A 138 -9.13 -12.80 10.21
CA GLY A 138 -7.95 -12.18 9.60
C GLY A 138 -6.70 -13.05 9.73
N LEU A 139 -6.44 -13.60 10.94
CA LEU A 139 -5.32 -14.51 11.17
C LEU A 139 -5.46 -15.79 10.36
N VAL A 140 -6.61 -16.46 10.46
CA VAL A 140 -6.88 -17.71 9.73
C VAL A 140 -6.82 -17.48 8.22
N GLY A 141 -7.45 -16.39 7.73
CA GLY A 141 -7.44 -16.02 6.31
C GLY A 141 -6.03 -15.69 5.79
N THR A 142 -5.21 -14.97 6.57
CA THR A 142 -3.85 -14.64 6.13
C THR A 142 -2.92 -15.85 6.18
N PHE A 143 -2.82 -16.51 7.33
CA PHE A 143 -1.88 -17.62 7.49
C PHE A 143 -2.34 -18.90 6.80
N GLY A 144 -3.65 -19.20 6.81
CA GLY A 144 -4.22 -20.34 6.09
C GLY A 144 -4.01 -20.23 4.59
N VAL A 145 -4.25 -19.05 4.01
CA VAL A 145 -4.00 -18.79 2.58
C VAL A 145 -2.50 -18.81 2.27
N ALA A 146 -1.65 -18.24 3.14
CA ALA A 146 -0.21 -18.27 2.96
C ALA A 146 0.35 -19.68 2.88
N LEU A 147 -0.17 -20.59 3.71
CA LEU A 147 0.27 -22.00 3.74
C LEU A 147 -0.34 -22.84 2.61
N ALA A 148 -1.60 -22.58 2.23
CA ALA A 148 -2.32 -23.40 1.26
C ALA A 148 -2.11 -22.98 -0.20
N LEU A 149 -2.02 -21.65 -0.45
CA LEU A 149 -2.01 -21.08 -1.81
C LEU A 149 -0.74 -20.28 -2.12
N GLY A 150 0.18 -20.18 -1.17
CA GLY A 150 1.34 -19.29 -1.31
C GLY A 150 0.95 -17.80 -1.13
N GLY A 151 1.59 -16.94 -1.89
CA GLY A 151 1.45 -15.48 -1.73
C GLY A 151 0.41 -14.82 -2.65
N GLY A 152 0.67 -13.55 -2.93
CA GLY A 152 -0.10 -12.78 -3.90
C GLY A 152 -1.41 -12.22 -3.38
N LEU A 153 -2.31 -11.91 -4.31
CA LEU A 153 -3.57 -11.19 -4.05
C LEU A 153 -4.53 -11.96 -3.12
N ALA A 154 -4.38 -13.28 -3.05
CA ALA A 154 -5.19 -14.12 -2.17
C ALA A 154 -5.02 -13.80 -0.66
N LEU A 155 -3.91 -13.17 -0.27
CA LEU A 155 -3.69 -12.72 1.11
C LEU A 155 -4.49 -11.46 1.48
N ALA A 156 -4.95 -10.68 0.50
CA ALA A 156 -5.58 -9.38 0.74
C ALA A 156 -6.79 -9.46 1.67
N PRO A 157 -7.74 -10.40 1.53
CA PRO A 157 -8.90 -10.48 2.41
C PRO A 157 -8.53 -10.64 3.89
N GLY A 158 -7.58 -11.53 4.19
CA GLY A 158 -7.10 -11.73 5.56
C GLY A 158 -6.41 -10.48 6.11
N LEU A 159 -5.53 -9.85 5.33
CA LEU A 159 -4.84 -8.62 5.70
C LEU A 159 -5.78 -7.42 5.86
N PHE A 160 -6.85 -7.34 5.07
CA PHE A 160 -7.90 -6.36 5.27
C PHE A 160 -8.55 -6.49 6.64
N LEU A 161 -8.90 -7.72 7.04
CA LEU A 161 -9.49 -7.99 8.33
C LEU A 161 -8.52 -7.69 9.48
N LEU A 162 -7.24 -8.01 9.32
CA LEU A 162 -6.21 -7.65 10.30
C LEU A 162 -6.07 -6.13 10.43
N GLY A 163 -6.08 -5.39 9.33
CA GLY A 163 -6.06 -3.93 9.35
C GLY A 163 -7.29 -3.33 10.03
N LEU A 164 -8.49 -3.84 9.71
CA LEU A 164 -9.76 -3.46 10.37
C LEU A 164 -9.70 -3.72 11.88
N ALA A 165 -9.25 -4.93 12.27
CA ALA A 165 -9.16 -5.30 13.69
C ALA A 165 -8.15 -4.44 14.46
N THR A 166 -7.01 -4.11 13.83
CA THR A 166 -5.95 -3.28 14.42
C THR A 166 -6.43 -1.84 14.65
N ALA A 167 -7.14 -1.26 13.69
CA ALA A 167 -7.72 0.07 13.84
C ALA A 167 -8.76 0.10 14.96
N ARG A 168 -9.69 -0.85 14.98
CA ARG A 168 -10.72 -0.97 16.05
C ARG A 168 -10.14 -1.22 17.45
N ALA A 169 -8.97 -1.83 17.53
CA ALA A 169 -8.26 -2.00 18.79
C ALA A 169 -7.55 -0.73 19.29
N GLY A 170 -7.63 0.40 18.55
CA GLY A 170 -6.96 1.66 18.91
C GLY A 170 -5.43 1.61 18.82
N ILE A 171 -4.86 0.56 18.19
CA ILE A 171 -3.40 0.41 18.07
C ILE A 171 -2.82 1.53 17.23
N VAL A 172 -3.55 1.93 16.19
CA VAL A 172 -3.14 3.01 15.28
C VAL A 172 -3.13 4.37 15.99
N ASP A 173 -4.01 4.58 16.96
CA ASP A 173 -4.13 5.83 17.73
C ASP A 173 -2.98 6.04 18.71
N THR A 174 -2.33 4.95 19.11
CA THR A 174 -1.29 4.92 20.15
C THR A 174 0.08 4.54 19.58
N LEU A 175 0.29 4.68 18.27
CA LEU A 175 1.58 4.34 17.64
C LEU A 175 2.75 5.11 18.25
N ASP A 176 2.56 6.40 18.54
CA ASP A 176 3.61 7.24 19.13
C ASP A 176 4.08 6.75 20.50
N GLU A 177 3.18 6.19 21.29
CA GLU A 177 3.46 5.66 22.63
C GLU A 177 4.10 4.26 22.59
N ARG A 178 4.02 3.57 21.45
CA ARG A 178 4.43 2.16 21.28
C ARG A 178 5.86 1.97 20.76
N GLY A 179 6.77 2.92 20.99
CA GLY A 179 8.12 2.87 20.44
C GLY A 179 8.88 1.59 20.74
N TRP A 180 8.82 1.11 22.00
CA TRP A 180 9.53 -0.10 22.39
C TRP A 180 8.89 -1.38 21.82
N GLN A 181 7.55 -1.43 21.67
CA GLN A 181 6.85 -2.57 21.06
C GLN A 181 7.20 -2.66 19.58
N ILE A 182 7.22 -1.53 18.87
CA ILE A 182 7.62 -1.45 17.45
C ILE A 182 9.07 -1.91 17.31
N ALA A 183 9.98 -1.48 18.22
CA ALA A 183 11.37 -1.92 18.21
C ALA A 183 11.52 -3.43 18.48
N ALA A 184 10.76 -3.98 19.42
CA ALA A 184 10.74 -5.40 19.71
C ALA A 184 10.22 -6.22 18.50
N VAL A 185 9.13 -5.77 17.86
CA VAL A 185 8.59 -6.42 16.66
C VAL A 185 9.62 -6.36 15.53
N PHE A 186 10.27 -5.22 15.31
CA PHE A 186 11.32 -5.08 14.30
C PHE A 186 12.50 -6.02 14.55
N ALA A 187 12.98 -6.08 15.81
CA ALA A 187 14.10 -6.93 16.20
C ALA A 187 13.82 -8.44 15.97
N LEU A 188 12.56 -8.86 16.05
CA LEU A 188 12.15 -10.22 15.74
C LEU A 188 11.85 -10.42 14.25
N ALA A 189 11.18 -9.47 13.63
CA ALA A 189 10.75 -9.58 12.24
C ALA A 189 11.92 -9.51 11.26
N LEU A 190 12.94 -8.68 11.52
CA LEU A 190 14.06 -8.52 10.60
C LEU A 190 14.88 -9.81 10.42
N PRO A 191 15.38 -10.49 11.47
CA PRO A 191 16.08 -11.75 11.29
C PRO A 191 15.17 -12.85 10.71
N ALA A 192 13.90 -12.90 11.11
CA ALA A 192 12.95 -13.84 10.55
C ALA A 192 12.71 -13.59 9.03
N ALA A 193 12.60 -12.31 8.61
CA ALA A 193 12.50 -11.93 7.21
C ALA A 193 13.75 -12.31 6.41
N ILE A 194 14.95 -12.16 7.00
CA ILE A 194 16.22 -12.57 6.37
C ILE A 194 16.24 -14.09 6.16
N VAL A 195 15.87 -14.85 7.18
CA VAL A 195 15.82 -16.33 7.08
C VAL A 195 14.79 -16.78 6.04
N ALA A 196 13.59 -16.20 6.07
CA ALA A 196 12.53 -16.50 5.10
C ALA A 196 12.92 -16.06 3.68
N GLY A 197 13.57 -14.90 3.52
CA GLY A 197 14.07 -14.43 2.24
C GLY A 197 15.18 -15.35 1.67
N ARG A 198 16.02 -15.93 2.55
CA ARG A 198 16.99 -16.96 2.11
C ARG A 198 16.30 -18.25 1.68
N TRP A 199 15.23 -18.65 2.36
CA TRP A 199 14.43 -19.79 1.94
C TRP A 199 13.79 -19.53 0.58
N GLU A 200 13.15 -18.39 0.39
CA GLU A 200 12.59 -17.96 -0.89
C GLU A 200 13.66 -17.95 -2.00
N TYR A 201 14.82 -17.34 -1.75
CA TYR A 201 15.93 -17.29 -2.72
C TYR A 201 16.45 -18.67 -3.14
N ARG A 202 16.37 -19.68 -2.26
CA ARG A 202 16.78 -21.05 -2.55
C ARG A 202 15.69 -21.87 -3.26
N THR A 203 14.46 -21.39 -3.26
CA THR A 203 13.35 -22.05 -3.99
C THR A 203 13.49 -21.72 -5.47
N PRO A 204 13.34 -22.72 -6.37
CA PRO A 204 13.41 -22.48 -7.82
C PRO A 204 12.42 -21.41 -8.23
N TYR A 205 12.87 -20.44 -9.04
CA TYR A 205 12.08 -19.26 -9.41
C TYR A 205 10.73 -19.61 -10.03
N LEU A 206 10.66 -20.66 -10.83
CA LEU A 206 9.43 -21.10 -11.48
C LEU A 206 8.40 -21.70 -10.51
N GLU A 207 8.85 -22.19 -9.35
CA GLU A 207 8.01 -22.78 -8.31
C GLU A 207 7.64 -21.80 -7.20
N LEU A 208 8.21 -20.59 -7.21
CA LEU A 208 8.07 -19.60 -6.13
C LEU A 208 6.62 -19.34 -5.74
N TRP A 209 5.76 -19.14 -6.72
CA TRP A 209 4.37 -18.75 -6.49
C TRP A 209 3.46 -19.88 -6.03
N SER A 210 3.90 -21.13 -6.13
CA SER A 210 3.20 -22.32 -5.64
C SER A 210 3.64 -22.74 -4.24
N THR A 211 4.61 -22.02 -3.64
CA THR A 211 5.19 -22.38 -2.34
C THR A 211 4.85 -21.34 -1.25
N PRO A 212 4.75 -21.78 0.02
CA PRO A 212 4.59 -20.86 1.15
C PRO A 212 5.77 -19.89 1.34
N ALA A 213 6.94 -20.17 0.74
CA ALA A 213 8.15 -19.40 0.92
C ALA A 213 7.95 -17.91 0.59
N VAL A 214 7.31 -17.61 -0.56
CA VAL A 214 7.02 -16.23 -1.00
C VAL A 214 6.07 -15.53 -0.04
N ALA A 215 5.01 -16.23 0.42
CA ALA A 215 4.04 -15.64 1.34
C ALA A 215 4.68 -15.33 2.70
N VAL A 216 5.42 -16.29 3.28
CA VAL A 216 6.07 -16.12 4.58
C VAL A 216 7.13 -15.04 4.52
N ALA A 217 7.99 -15.06 3.50
CA ALA A 217 9.01 -14.04 3.32
C ALA A 217 8.40 -12.66 3.03
N GLY A 218 7.30 -12.62 2.26
CA GLY A 218 6.54 -11.40 1.97
C GLY A 218 5.94 -10.76 3.21
N LEU A 219 5.24 -11.55 4.02
CA LEU A 219 4.60 -11.07 5.26
C LEU A 219 5.63 -10.61 6.30
N LEU A 220 6.69 -11.39 6.53
CA LEU A 220 7.75 -11.04 7.46
C LEU A 220 8.56 -9.82 6.96
N GLY A 221 8.84 -9.76 5.66
CA GLY A 221 9.48 -8.61 5.03
C GLY A 221 8.62 -7.34 5.13
N ALA A 222 7.33 -7.43 4.86
CA ALA A 222 6.38 -6.33 5.04
C ALA A 222 6.37 -5.82 6.48
N LEU A 223 6.33 -6.73 7.46
CA LEU A 223 6.36 -6.38 8.88
C LEU A 223 7.68 -5.70 9.27
N ALA A 224 8.82 -6.22 8.81
CA ALA A 224 10.14 -5.62 9.05
C ALA A 224 10.25 -4.23 8.39
N TYR A 225 9.75 -4.08 7.15
CA TYR A 225 9.77 -2.80 6.44
C TYR A 225 8.92 -1.73 7.12
N VAL A 226 7.70 -2.06 7.52
CA VAL A 226 6.82 -1.10 8.20
C VAL A 226 7.37 -0.71 9.57
N THR A 227 7.77 -1.69 10.39
CA THR A 227 8.29 -1.40 11.74
C THR A 227 9.63 -0.67 11.67
N GLY A 228 10.51 -1.04 10.73
CA GLY A 228 11.76 -0.33 10.48
C GLY A 228 11.55 1.11 10.02
N LEU A 229 10.59 1.34 9.10
CA LEU A 229 10.22 2.68 8.68
C LEU A 229 9.66 3.50 9.86
N LEU A 230 8.72 2.96 10.64
CA LEU A 230 8.14 3.66 11.80
C LEU A 230 9.21 4.05 12.83
N LEU A 231 10.24 3.22 13.04
CA LEU A 231 11.38 3.56 13.89
C LEU A 231 12.26 4.65 13.25
N LEU A 232 12.51 4.55 11.95
CA LEU A 232 13.28 5.55 11.21
C LEU A 232 12.61 6.92 11.26
N LEU A 233 11.28 6.97 11.13
CA LEU A 233 10.51 8.22 11.18
C LEU A 233 10.59 8.94 12.55
N ARG A 234 11.09 8.29 13.60
CA ARG A 234 11.29 8.89 14.93
C ARG A 234 12.60 9.64 15.10
N ILE A 235 13.50 9.52 14.15
CA ILE A 235 14.82 10.20 14.16
C ILE A 235 14.93 11.21 13.02
N GLU A 236 15.82 12.21 13.17
CA GLU A 236 15.95 13.31 12.20
C GLU A 236 16.07 12.89 10.73
N PRO A 237 16.92 11.90 10.34
CA PRO A 237 16.99 11.49 8.94
C PRO A 237 15.66 10.96 8.39
N GLY A 238 14.87 10.31 9.25
CA GLY A 238 13.55 9.79 8.89
C GLY A 238 12.52 10.90 8.72
N GLN A 239 12.63 12.00 9.44
CA GLN A 239 11.74 13.15 9.24
C GLN A 239 11.92 13.80 7.86
N VAL A 240 13.16 13.88 7.38
CA VAL A 240 13.45 14.35 6.01
C VAL A 240 12.82 13.39 4.98
N LEU A 241 12.93 12.08 5.21
CA LEU A 241 12.27 11.08 4.36
C LEU A 241 10.75 11.21 4.40
N ALA A 242 10.17 11.51 5.57
CA ALA A 242 8.74 11.70 5.75
C ALA A 242 8.20 12.87 4.90
N GLU A 243 8.96 13.95 4.74
CA GLU A 243 8.59 15.09 3.89
C GLU A 243 8.36 14.68 2.42
N VAL A 244 9.04 13.64 1.96
CA VAL A 244 8.87 13.07 0.62
C VAL A 244 7.74 12.04 0.59
N LEU A 245 7.69 11.16 1.59
CA LEU A 245 6.75 10.03 1.60
C LEU A 245 5.32 10.45 1.90
N ARG A 246 5.09 11.41 2.83
CA ARG A 246 3.75 11.86 3.20
C ARG A 246 2.95 12.43 2.02
N PRO A 247 3.49 13.35 1.19
CA PRO A 247 2.79 13.82 -0.01
C PRO A 247 2.46 12.69 -1.00
N LEU A 248 3.39 11.76 -1.21
CA LEU A 248 3.18 10.60 -2.08
C LEU A 248 2.02 9.73 -1.57
N GLY A 249 1.97 9.46 -0.27
CA GLY A 249 0.92 8.65 0.34
C GLY A 249 -0.43 9.34 0.42
N ARG A 250 -0.48 10.66 0.59
CA ARG A 250 -1.73 11.44 0.54
C ARG A 250 -2.38 11.40 -0.84
N LEU A 251 -1.58 11.35 -1.89
CA LEU A 251 -2.02 11.24 -3.28
C LEU A 251 -1.84 9.81 -3.81
N ALA A 252 -2.04 8.80 -2.96
CA ALA A 252 -1.71 7.42 -3.30
C ALA A 252 -2.42 6.89 -4.53
N LEU A 253 -3.71 7.16 -4.69
CA LEU A 253 -4.50 6.71 -5.83
C LEU A 253 -4.08 7.44 -7.12
N THR A 254 -3.91 8.76 -7.04
CA THR A 254 -3.43 9.58 -8.16
C THR A 254 -2.03 9.14 -8.59
N ASN A 255 -1.12 8.93 -7.64
CA ASN A 255 0.25 8.50 -7.92
C ASN A 255 0.29 7.07 -8.46
N TYR A 256 -0.53 6.15 -7.95
CA TYR A 256 -0.60 4.77 -8.43
C TYR A 256 -1.02 4.71 -9.90
N VAL A 257 -2.13 5.36 -10.25
CA VAL A 257 -2.63 5.42 -11.63
C VAL A 257 -1.69 6.24 -12.53
N GLY A 258 -1.18 7.36 -12.01
CA GLY A 258 -0.23 8.21 -12.72
C GLY A 258 1.10 7.51 -13.02
N ALA A 259 1.57 6.64 -12.12
CA ALA A 259 2.77 5.83 -12.35
C ALA A 259 2.63 4.93 -13.58
N THR A 260 1.48 4.28 -13.75
CA THR A 260 1.20 3.45 -14.94
C THR A 260 1.30 4.28 -16.22
N ALA A 261 0.71 5.47 -16.24
CA ALA A 261 0.82 6.37 -17.41
C ALA A 261 2.28 6.77 -17.67
N LEU A 262 3.05 7.11 -16.65
CA LEU A 262 4.46 7.47 -16.80
C LEU A 262 5.31 6.29 -17.29
N ILE A 263 5.04 5.06 -16.80
CA ILE A 263 5.71 3.85 -17.28
C ILE A 263 5.42 3.63 -18.78
N LEU A 264 4.15 3.66 -19.16
CA LEU A 264 3.73 3.44 -20.55
C LEU A 264 4.31 4.48 -21.51
N LEU A 265 4.52 5.71 -21.05
CA LEU A 265 5.14 6.78 -21.85
C LEU A 265 6.67 6.62 -21.94
N ALA A 266 7.34 6.23 -20.88
CA ALA A 266 8.80 6.20 -20.79
C ALA A 266 9.42 4.86 -21.25
N ALA A 267 8.79 3.74 -20.91
CA ALA A 267 9.35 2.40 -21.16
C ALA A 267 9.67 2.11 -22.63
N PRO A 268 8.83 2.47 -23.62
CA PRO A 268 9.16 2.26 -25.03
C PRO A 268 10.41 3.06 -25.48
N ARG A 269 10.58 4.28 -24.94
CA ARG A 269 11.73 5.14 -25.25
C ARG A 269 13.04 4.61 -24.66
N LEU A 270 12.94 3.86 -23.57
CA LEU A 270 14.07 3.24 -22.91
C LEU A 270 14.35 1.81 -23.41
N GLY A 271 13.54 1.29 -24.35
CA GLY A 271 13.70 -0.05 -24.90
C GLY A 271 13.62 -1.15 -23.85
N LEU A 272 12.73 -1.01 -22.85
CA LEU A 272 12.66 -1.93 -21.70
C LEU A 272 12.02 -3.27 -22.05
N SER A 273 11.07 -3.31 -22.99
CA SER A 273 10.38 -4.55 -23.38
C SER A 273 11.36 -5.59 -23.91
N GLY A 274 11.31 -6.79 -23.31
CA GLY A 274 12.20 -7.90 -23.67
C GLY A 274 13.69 -7.66 -23.33
N SER A 275 14.05 -6.51 -22.72
CA SER A 275 15.43 -6.24 -22.32
C SER A 275 15.73 -6.89 -20.96
N GLY A 276 17.02 -7.15 -20.66
CA GLY A 276 17.51 -7.55 -19.33
C GLY A 276 18.03 -6.37 -18.49
N SER A 277 17.74 -5.12 -18.87
CA SER A 277 18.33 -3.92 -18.23
C SER A 277 17.61 -3.52 -16.95
N TYR A 278 17.82 -4.23 -15.86
CA TYR A 278 17.27 -3.89 -14.53
C TYR A 278 17.80 -2.56 -13.98
N ALA A 279 18.99 -2.13 -14.38
CA ALA A 279 19.48 -0.79 -14.04
C ALA A 279 18.60 0.31 -14.62
N ALA A 280 18.12 0.14 -15.88
CA ALA A 280 17.18 1.09 -16.50
C ALA A 280 15.80 1.04 -15.80
N VAL A 281 15.32 -0.13 -15.36
CA VAL A 281 14.09 -0.26 -14.54
C VAL A 281 14.21 0.53 -13.25
N LEU A 282 15.31 0.34 -12.50
CA LEU A 282 15.53 1.05 -11.23
C LEU A 282 15.70 2.55 -11.46
N GLY A 283 16.42 2.95 -12.52
CA GLY A 283 16.54 4.34 -12.91
C GLY A 283 15.18 4.97 -13.26
N LEU A 284 14.33 4.26 -13.99
CA LEU A 284 12.97 4.70 -14.30
C LEU A 284 12.12 4.82 -13.02
N ALA A 285 12.22 3.84 -12.11
CA ALA A 285 11.50 3.90 -10.84
C ALA A 285 11.90 5.13 -10.02
N VAL A 286 13.21 5.39 -9.86
CA VAL A 286 13.71 6.58 -9.16
C VAL A 286 13.24 7.86 -9.84
N GLY A 287 13.30 7.94 -11.18
CA GLY A 287 12.81 9.09 -11.94
C GLY A 287 11.32 9.35 -11.74
N ILE A 288 10.48 8.31 -11.80
CA ILE A 288 9.04 8.43 -11.56
C ILE A 288 8.75 8.87 -10.12
N ILE A 289 9.42 8.26 -9.12
CA ILE A 289 9.26 8.64 -7.71
C ILE A 289 9.63 10.12 -7.52
N ALA A 290 10.75 10.57 -8.07
CA ALA A 290 11.18 11.96 -7.96
C ALA A 290 10.16 12.93 -8.58
N VAL A 291 9.67 12.65 -9.78
CA VAL A 291 8.63 13.46 -10.44
C VAL A 291 7.35 13.49 -9.60
N GLN A 292 6.88 12.33 -9.14
CA GLN A 292 5.66 12.24 -8.34
C GLN A 292 5.81 12.92 -6.97
N ALA A 293 6.98 12.84 -6.33
CA ALA A 293 7.24 13.51 -5.06
C ALA A 293 7.16 15.04 -5.22
N VAL A 294 7.84 15.59 -6.24
CA VAL A 294 7.78 17.03 -6.54
C VAL A 294 6.36 17.46 -6.90
N CYS A 295 5.71 16.75 -7.82
CA CYS A 295 4.33 17.07 -8.23
C CYS A 295 3.36 16.99 -7.04
N SER A 296 3.45 15.96 -6.20
CA SER A 296 2.60 15.80 -5.02
C SER A 296 2.82 16.92 -4.00
N ALA A 297 4.08 17.27 -3.72
CA ALA A 297 4.42 18.34 -2.79
C ALA A 297 3.92 19.70 -3.28
N VAL A 298 4.11 20.02 -4.57
CA VAL A 298 3.62 21.27 -5.19
C VAL A 298 2.10 21.30 -5.22
N TRP A 299 1.46 20.19 -5.63
CA TRP A 299 0.00 20.10 -5.66
C TRP A 299 -0.64 20.36 -4.29
N LEU A 300 -0.12 19.73 -3.25
CA LEU A 300 -0.65 19.85 -1.89
C LEU A 300 -0.43 21.23 -1.25
N ARG A 301 0.33 22.15 -1.87
CA ARG A 301 0.38 23.56 -1.45
C ARG A 301 -0.90 24.31 -1.81
N LEU A 302 -1.57 23.92 -2.89
CA LEU A 302 -2.75 24.59 -3.44
C LEU A 302 -4.04 23.83 -3.16
N PHE A 303 -3.98 22.51 -3.14
CA PHE A 303 -5.13 21.61 -3.06
C PHE A 303 -5.04 20.70 -1.84
N GLU A 304 -6.18 20.29 -1.34
CA GLU A 304 -6.30 19.43 -0.15
C GLU A 304 -6.22 17.95 -0.49
N TYR A 305 -6.74 17.58 -1.67
CA TYR A 305 -6.83 16.21 -2.19
C TYR A 305 -6.17 16.12 -3.55
N GLY A 306 -5.63 14.92 -3.89
CA GLY A 306 -5.23 14.63 -5.26
C GLY A 306 -6.45 14.58 -6.21
N PRO A 307 -6.24 14.67 -7.52
CA PRO A 307 -7.34 14.66 -8.49
C PRO A 307 -8.25 13.44 -8.37
N LEU A 308 -7.68 12.23 -8.32
CA LEU A 308 -8.47 11.00 -8.22
C LEU A 308 -9.06 10.80 -6.81
N GLU A 309 -8.32 11.17 -5.76
CA GLU A 309 -8.82 11.16 -4.39
C GLU A 309 -10.02 12.09 -4.23
N TRP A 310 -9.97 13.26 -4.87
CA TRP A 310 -11.08 14.22 -4.85
C TRP A 310 -12.33 13.66 -5.52
N VAL A 311 -12.21 13.13 -6.75
CA VAL A 311 -13.33 12.48 -7.45
C VAL A 311 -13.89 11.35 -6.61
N TRP A 312 -13.01 10.48 -6.09
CA TRP A 312 -13.38 9.35 -5.24
C TRP A 312 -14.13 9.80 -3.98
N ARG A 313 -13.68 10.90 -3.36
CA ARG A 313 -14.31 11.48 -2.18
C ARG A 313 -15.68 12.09 -2.50
N CYS A 314 -15.81 12.81 -3.61
CA CYS A 314 -17.09 13.35 -4.06
C CYS A 314 -18.14 12.25 -4.29
N VAL A 315 -17.77 11.15 -4.94
CA VAL A 315 -18.65 10.00 -5.13
C VAL A 315 -18.98 9.31 -3.81
N THR A 316 -17.98 9.17 -2.91
CA THR A 316 -18.17 8.55 -1.58
C THR A 316 -19.26 9.28 -0.78
N TRP A 317 -19.16 10.60 -0.67
CA TRP A 317 -20.07 11.43 0.11
C TRP A 317 -21.29 11.94 -0.67
N TRP A 318 -21.33 11.67 -1.98
CA TRP A 318 -22.38 12.15 -2.89
C TRP A 318 -22.56 13.66 -2.84
N THR A 319 -21.46 14.39 -2.72
CA THR A 319 -21.41 15.86 -2.68
C THR A 319 -20.08 16.36 -3.24
N VAL A 320 -20.11 17.54 -3.86
CA VAL A 320 -18.87 18.17 -4.34
C VAL A 320 -18.14 18.80 -3.16
N VAL A 321 -17.00 18.18 -2.79
CA VAL A 321 -16.15 18.66 -1.70
C VAL A 321 -15.22 19.76 -2.23
N PRO A 322 -14.99 20.86 -1.49
CA PRO A 322 -13.99 21.86 -1.88
C PRO A 322 -12.61 21.22 -2.05
N ILE A 323 -11.97 21.40 -3.21
CA ILE A 323 -10.64 20.86 -3.49
C ILE A 323 -9.51 21.82 -3.05
N ARG A 324 -9.76 23.15 -3.08
CA ARG A 324 -8.77 24.17 -2.71
C ARG A 324 -8.66 24.28 -1.21
N ARG A 325 -7.42 24.45 -0.72
CA ARG A 325 -7.19 24.82 0.69
C ARG A 325 -7.77 26.19 0.96
N THR A 326 -8.74 26.28 1.86
CA THR A 326 -9.18 27.57 2.41
C THR A 326 -8.09 28.08 3.35
N ARG A 327 -7.45 29.21 2.99
CA ARG A 327 -6.61 29.94 3.95
C ARG A 327 -7.54 30.40 5.09
N VAL A 328 -7.40 29.81 6.26
CA VAL A 328 -7.97 30.40 7.47
C VAL A 328 -7.26 31.74 7.67
N PRO A 329 -7.96 32.89 7.68
CA PRO A 329 -7.32 34.16 8.00
C PRO A 329 -6.72 34.04 9.38
N SER A 330 -5.42 34.34 9.53
CA SER A 330 -4.81 34.51 10.84
C SER A 330 -5.62 35.57 11.58
N ARG A 331 -6.21 35.22 12.71
CA ARG A 331 -6.84 36.19 13.60
C ARG A 331 -5.75 37.21 13.96
N PRO A 332 -5.96 38.50 13.73
CA PRO A 332 -5.04 39.50 14.28
C PRO A 332 -5.13 39.41 15.81
N TYR A 333 -3.97 39.46 16.47
CA TYR A 333 -3.82 39.52 17.91
C TYR A 333 -4.38 40.85 18.46
#